data_a25551cc83db752c88f146ed48c64b96
#
_entry.id   a25551cc83db752c88f146ed48c64b96
#
_cell.length_a   1.000
_cell.length_b   1.000
_cell.length_c   1.000
_cell.angle_alpha   90.00
_cell.angle_beta   90.00
_cell.angle_gamma   90.00
#
_symmetry.space_group_name_H-M   'P 1'
#
loop_
_entity.id
_entity.type
_entity.pdbx_description
1 polymer ?
#
loop_
_entity_poly.entity_id
_entity_poly.type
_entity_poly.pdbx_seq_one_letter_code
_entity_poly.pdbx_strand_id
1 'polypeptide(L)'
;ETVKKLISAGHSIVIERGAGKKAAYIDSAYEQVGAKITDDAYTGSQIVLKVRAPEGDEIQKLTAGTTVVAMFDPYRNPNLDQFASQQVSAFALELLPRTLSRAQNMDVLSSQANLAGYKSVLLAAAEYQRMFPMLMTAAGTVKPARIVIMGVGVAGLQAIATAKRLGAVVEATDLRPTARDQVE
;
A
#
# COMPACT_ATOMS: atom_id res chain seq x y z
N GLU A 1 2.36 -14.43 8.57
CA GLU A 1 1.43 -15.44 8.02
C GLU A 1 1.84 -15.84 6.60
N THR A 2 2.02 -14.89 5.67
CA THR A 2 2.41 -15.19 4.27
C THR A 2 3.75 -15.93 4.19
N VAL A 3 4.77 -15.46 4.90
CA VAL A 3 6.10 -16.11 4.94
C VAL A 3 5.98 -17.56 5.42
N LYS A 4 5.21 -17.80 6.49
CA LYS A 4 4.95 -19.15 7.00
C LYS A 4 4.32 -20.07 5.94
N LYS A 5 3.34 -19.56 5.19
CA LYS A 5 2.69 -20.33 4.10
C LYS A 5 3.65 -20.68 2.99
N LEU A 6 4.52 -19.74 2.57
CA LEU A 6 5.52 -19.98 1.53
C LEU A 6 6.55 -21.03 1.97
N ILE A 7 7.03 -20.97 3.21
CA ILE A 7 7.96 -21.96 3.76
C ILE A 7 7.28 -23.32 3.84
N SER A 8 6.02 -23.40 4.29
CA SER A 8 5.26 -24.66 4.32
C SER A 8 5.00 -25.24 2.93
N ALA A 9 5.01 -24.40 1.89
CA ALA A 9 4.94 -24.82 0.49
C ALA A 9 6.31 -25.28 -0.08
N GLY A 10 7.38 -25.30 0.74
CA GLY A 10 8.70 -25.78 0.35
C GLY A 10 9.64 -24.70 -0.22
N HIS A 11 9.27 -23.42 -0.10
CA HIS A 11 10.13 -22.32 -0.55
C HIS A 11 11.15 -21.92 0.52
N SER A 12 12.38 -21.66 0.10
CA SER A 12 13.40 -21.01 0.95
C SER A 12 13.19 -19.49 0.92
N ILE A 13 12.96 -18.89 2.08
CA ILE A 13 12.68 -17.46 2.19
C ILE A 13 13.85 -16.75 2.86
N VAL A 14 14.39 -15.76 2.16
CA VAL A 14 15.34 -14.79 2.71
C VAL A 14 14.68 -13.43 2.82
N ILE A 15 14.96 -12.71 3.88
CA ILE A 15 14.41 -11.36 4.14
C ILE A 15 15.56 -10.43 4.46
N GLU A 16 15.58 -9.28 3.82
CA GLU A 16 16.55 -8.25 4.10
C GLU A 16 16.38 -7.72 5.53
N ARG A 17 17.49 -7.54 6.22
CA ARG A 17 17.51 -7.02 7.59
C ARG A 17 16.73 -5.72 7.71
N GLY A 18 15.80 -5.67 8.63
CA GLY A 18 14.98 -4.49 8.90
C GLY A 18 13.87 -4.23 7.87
N ALA A 19 13.66 -5.11 6.87
CA ALA A 19 12.65 -4.93 5.82
C ALA A 19 11.24 -4.65 6.37
N GLY A 20 10.86 -5.30 7.48
CA GLY A 20 9.55 -5.13 8.11
C GLY A 20 9.47 -4.03 9.16
N LYS A 21 10.59 -3.37 9.53
CA LYS A 21 10.66 -2.46 10.68
C LYS A 21 9.66 -1.31 10.61
N LYS A 22 9.48 -0.70 9.44
CA LYS A 22 8.53 0.43 9.26
C LYS A 22 7.05 -0.01 9.34
N ALA A 23 6.78 -1.31 9.19
CA ALA A 23 5.46 -1.91 9.33
C ALA A 23 5.29 -2.65 10.67
N ALA A 24 6.16 -2.38 11.65
CA ALA A 24 6.18 -2.99 12.97
C ALA A 24 6.41 -4.52 12.99
N TYR A 25 7.04 -5.05 11.93
CA TYR A 25 7.52 -6.44 11.90
C TYR A 25 9.03 -6.47 12.13
N ILE A 26 9.45 -7.04 13.26
CA ILE A 26 10.86 -7.20 13.60
C ILE A 26 11.45 -8.45 12.96
N ASP A 27 12.75 -8.45 12.72
CA ASP A 27 13.46 -9.53 12.03
C ASP A 27 13.25 -10.89 12.71
N SER A 28 13.28 -10.93 14.04
CA SER A 28 13.04 -12.17 14.81
C SER A 28 11.67 -12.80 14.58
N ALA A 29 10.65 -12.01 14.21
CA ALA A 29 9.34 -12.57 13.88
C ALA A 29 9.34 -13.35 12.55
N TYR A 30 10.23 -13.00 11.63
CA TYR A 30 10.44 -13.75 10.41
C TYR A 30 11.30 -15.00 10.65
N GLU A 31 12.33 -14.89 11.49
CA GLU A 31 13.18 -16.04 11.89
C GLU A 31 12.37 -17.12 12.62
N GLN A 32 11.46 -16.74 13.51
CA GLN A 32 10.57 -17.65 14.24
C GLN A 32 9.69 -18.52 13.31
N VAL A 33 9.38 -18.04 12.11
CA VAL A 33 8.62 -18.81 11.13
C VAL A 33 9.49 -19.50 10.09
N GLY A 34 10.83 -19.45 10.26
CA GLY A 34 11.80 -20.19 9.45
C GLY A 34 12.39 -19.40 8.28
N ALA A 35 12.20 -18.10 8.19
CA ALA A 35 12.90 -17.27 7.21
C ALA A 35 14.32 -16.95 7.68
N LYS A 36 15.24 -16.77 6.73
CA LYS A 36 16.61 -16.33 7.01
C LYS A 36 16.72 -14.81 6.84
N ILE A 37 17.29 -14.13 7.81
CA ILE A 37 17.63 -12.71 7.71
C ILE A 37 19.02 -12.55 7.09
N THR A 38 19.14 -11.60 6.16
CA THR A 38 20.39 -11.31 5.45
C THR A 38 20.52 -9.81 5.18
N ASP A 39 21.73 -9.34 4.92
CA ASP A 39 21.98 -7.95 4.50
C ASP A 39 21.87 -7.79 2.97
N ASP A 40 21.81 -8.90 2.24
CA ASP A 40 21.55 -8.96 0.79
C ASP A 40 20.56 -10.08 0.49
N ALA A 41 19.32 -9.69 0.19
CA ALA A 41 18.25 -10.61 -0.19
C ALA A 41 18.08 -10.75 -1.72
N TYR A 42 18.89 -10.05 -2.51
CA TYR A 42 18.77 -10.05 -3.97
C TYR A 42 19.63 -11.12 -4.62
N THR A 43 20.91 -11.17 -4.25
CA THR A 43 21.88 -12.09 -4.86
C THR A 43 21.45 -13.54 -4.69
N GLY A 44 21.31 -14.26 -5.82
CA GLY A 44 20.91 -15.66 -5.84
C GLY A 44 19.43 -15.93 -5.59
N SER A 45 18.61 -14.92 -5.41
CA SER A 45 17.16 -15.07 -5.30
C SER A 45 16.53 -15.30 -6.68
N GLN A 46 15.71 -16.33 -6.80
CA GLN A 46 14.98 -16.64 -8.04
C GLN A 46 13.76 -15.71 -8.20
N ILE A 47 13.13 -15.36 -7.10
CA ILE A 47 11.96 -14.45 -7.06
C ILE A 47 12.22 -13.39 -5.99
N VAL A 48 12.11 -12.13 -6.37
CA VAL A 48 12.20 -10.97 -5.47
C VAL A 48 10.83 -10.34 -5.33
N LEU A 49 10.32 -10.27 -4.11
CA LEU A 49 9.06 -9.60 -3.77
C LEU A 49 9.38 -8.29 -3.04
N LYS A 50 8.97 -7.18 -3.60
CA LYS A 50 9.24 -5.85 -3.05
C LYS A 50 8.04 -4.92 -3.23
N VAL A 51 7.87 -3.93 -2.35
CA VAL A 51 6.78 -2.96 -2.50
C VAL A 51 7.03 -2.05 -3.71
N ARG A 52 8.20 -1.42 -3.78
CA ARG A 52 8.66 -0.64 -4.94
C ARG A 52 9.66 -1.44 -5.74
N ALA A 53 9.75 -1.17 -7.04
CA ALA A 53 10.78 -1.77 -7.88
C ALA A 53 12.19 -1.53 -7.30
N PRO A 54 13.12 -2.45 -7.52
CA PRO A 54 14.54 -2.24 -7.22
C PRO A 54 15.09 -1.02 -7.96
N GLU A 55 16.01 -0.30 -7.32
CA GLU A 55 16.65 0.90 -7.88
C GLU A 55 18.17 0.86 -7.67
N GLY A 56 18.93 1.52 -8.53
CA GLY A 56 20.37 1.68 -8.41
C GLY A 56 21.11 0.35 -8.21
N ASP A 57 21.87 0.24 -7.13
CA ASP A 57 22.68 -0.96 -6.82
C ASP A 57 21.83 -2.22 -6.57
N GLU A 58 20.57 -2.08 -6.20
CA GLU A 58 19.68 -3.22 -6.01
C GLU A 58 19.45 -3.97 -7.33
N ILE A 59 19.34 -3.24 -8.45
CA ILE A 59 19.16 -3.85 -9.77
C ILE A 59 20.42 -4.64 -10.14
N GLN A 60 21.62 -4.12 -9.83
CA GLN A 60 22.88 -4.77 -10.15
C GLN A 60 23.08 -6.10 -9.42
N LYS A 61 22.44 -6.29 -8.27
CA LYS A 61 22.47 -7.54 -7.50
C LYS A 61 21.56 -8.63 -8.05
N LEU A 62 20.65 -8.29 -8.96
CA LEU A 62 19.76 -9.26 -9.59
C LEU A 62 20.54 -10.10 -10.59
N THR A 63 20.30 -11.40 -10.60
CA THR A 63 20.89 -12.33 -11.57
C THR A 63 19.98 -12.54 -12.77
N ALA A 64 20.54 -12.88 -13.91
CA ALA A 64 19.76 -13.23 -15.11
C ALA A 64 18.76 -14.35 -14.79
N GLY A 65 17.52 -14.18 -15.25
CA GLY A 65 16.42 -15.11 -14.97
C GLY A 65 15.67 -14.86 -13.66
N THR A 66 16.11 -13.89 -12.82
CA THR A 66 15.36 -13.48 -11.64
C THR A 66 13.98 -12.91 -12.04
N THR A 67 12.96 -13.26 -11.29
CA THR A 67 11.62 -12.66 -11.39
C THR A 67 11.44 -11.65 -10.29
N VAL A 68 11.08 -10.42 -10.64
CA VAL A 68 10.75 -9.35 -9.67
C VAL A 68 9.28 -9.04 -9.73
N VAL A 69 8.60 -9.05 -8.57
CA VAL A 69 7.19 -8.68 -8.42
C VAL A 69 7.12 -7.45 -7.51
N ALA A 70 6.72 -6.31 -8.05
CA ALA A 70 6.68 -5.05 -7.33
C ALA A 70 5.75 -4.03 -8.02
N MET A 71 5.61 -2.84 -7.45
CA MET A 71 5.10 -1.66 -8.15
C MET A 71 6.25 -1.00 -8.91
N PHE A 72 6.16 -0.97 -10.22
CA PHE A 72 7.25 -0.53 -11.12
C PHE A 72 7.10 0.89 -11.64
N ASP A 73 5.91 1.47 -11.61
CA ASP A 73 5.55 2.70 -12.35
C ASP A 73 5.99 2.62 -13.83
N PRO A 74 5.52 1.61 -14.59
CA PRO A 74 6.13 1.19 -15.85
C PRO A 74 6.11 2.27 -16.94
N TYR A 75 5.25 3.27 -16.81
CA TYR A 75 5.18 4.39 -17.77
C TYR A 75 6.19 5.51 -17.49
N ARG A 76 6.80 5.53 -16.30
CA ARG A 76 7.73 6.58 -15.89
C ARG A 76 9.03 6.05 -15.27
N ASN A 77 9.18 4.73 -15.14
CA ASN A 77 10.37 4.13 -14.57
C ASN A 77 11.55 4.23 -15.53
N PRO A 78 12.62 4.96 -15.19
CA PRO A 78 13.77 5.14 -16.06
C PRO A 78 14.67 3.89 -16.16
N ASN A 79 14.43 2.89 -15.31
CA ASN A 79 15.32 1.72 -15.18
C ASN A 79 14.82 0.49 -15.96
N LEU A 80 13.74 0.59 -16.75
CA LEU A 80 13.18 -0.58 -17.46
C LEU A 80 14.18 -1.24 -18.40
N ASP A 81 14.98 -0.45 -19.12
CA ASP A 81 16.02 -0.96 -20.01
C ASP A 81 17.13 -1.71 -19.24
N GLN A 82 17.41 -1.30 -18.00
CA GLN A 82 18.37 -1.96 -17.14
C GLN A 82 17.87 -3.36 -16.71
N PHE A 83 16.60 -3.49 -16.34
CA PHE A 83 15.99 -4.79 -16.07
C PHE A 83 16.02 -5.70 -17.29
N ALA A 84 15.70 -5.16 -18.48
CA ALA A 84 15.73 -5.91 -19.72
C ALA A 84 17.15 -6.38 -20.07
N SER A 85 18.15 -5.51 -19.96
CA SER A 85 19.55 -5.84 -20.25
C SER A 85 20.11 -6.90 -19.32
N GLN A 86 19.63 -6.98 -18.07
CA GLN A 86 19.98 -8.01 -17.10
C GLN A 86 19.13 -9.29 -17.22
N GLN A 87 18.25 -9.37 -18.21
CA GLN A 87 17.35 -10.52 -18.42
C GLN A 87 16.48 -10.83 -17.18
N VAL A 88 15.99 -9.81 -16.50
CA VAL A 88 15.10 -9.89 -15.35
C VAL A 88 13.66 -9.83 -15.82
N SER A 89 12.81 -10.75 -15.34
CA SER A 89 11.37 -10.72 -15.58
C SER A 89 10.68 -9.81 -14.55
N ALA A 90 10.06 -8.73 -15.02
CA ALA A 90 9.37 -7.76 -14.17
C ALA A 90 7.85 -7.94 -14.22
N PHE A 91 7.22 -8.13 -13.07
CA PHE A 91 5.77 -8.17 -12.91
C PHE A 91 5.31 -6.91 -12.16
N ALA A 92 4.78 -5.94 -12.91
CA ALA A 92 4.23 -4.71 -12.36
C ALA A 92 2.82 -4.95 -11.82
N LEU A 93 2.65 -4.89 -10.50
CA LEU A 93 1.37 -5.16 -9.84
C LEU A 93 0.29 -4.14 -10.22
N GLU A 94 0.66 -2.92 -10.56
CA GLU A 94 -0.26 -1.87 -11.03
C GLU A 94 -0.82 -2.12 -12.44
N LEU A 95 -0.25 -3.02 -13.21
CA LEU A 95 -0.76 -3.42 -14.52
C LEU A 95 -1.76 -4.59 -14.46
N LEU A 96 -2.02 -5.13 -13.28
CA LEU A 96 -3.03 -6.18 -13.13
C LEU A 96 -4.40 -5.69 -13.60
N PRO A 97 -5.13 -6.48 -14.42
CA PRO A 97 -6.45 -6.11 -14.92
C PRO A 97 -7.51 -6.23 -13.80
N ARG A 98 -7.63 -5.18 -12.99
CA ARG A 98 -8.47 -5.12 -11.76
C ARG A 98 -9.96 -5.43 -11.99
N THR A 99 -10.42 -5.38 -13.22
CA THR A 99 -11.80 -5.75 -13.60
C THR A 99 -12.05 -7.26 -13.58
N LEU A 100 -10.98 -8.06 -13.59
CA LEU A 100 -11.09 -9.52 -13.52
C LEU A 100 -11.19 -9.98 -12.07
N SER A 101 -12.16 -10.84 -11.77
CA SER A 101 -12.38 -11.36 -10.39
C SER A 101 -11.13 -12.02 -9.79
N ARG A 102 -10.32 -12.69 -10.61
CA ARG A 102 -9.05 -13.30 -10.17
C ARG A 102 -8.00 -12.28 -9.74
N ALA A 103 -7.98 -11.10 -10.38
CA ALA A 103 -7.01 -10.06 -10.10
C ALA A 103 -7.38 -9.23 -8.86
N GLN A 104 -8.62 -9.22 -8.43
CA GLN A 104 -9.08 -8.42 -7.28
C GLN A 104 -8.33 -8.74 -5.99
N ASN A 105 -7.98 -10.01 -5.76
CA ASN A 105 -7.20 -10.42 -4.59
C ASN A 105 -5.73 -9.96 -4.64
N MET A 106 -5.26 -9.49 -5.80
CA MET A 106 -3.91 -9.00 -6.03
C MET A 106 -3.89 -7.50 -6.31
N ASP A 107 -5.01 -6.80 -6.14
CA ASP A 107 -5.17 -5.36 -6.40
C ASP A 107 -4.49 -4.53 -5.32
N VAL A 108 -3.20 -4.32 -5.48
CA VAL A 108 -2.40 -3.49 -4.58
C VAL A 108 -2.76 -2.01 -4.67
N LEU A 109 -3.25 -1.53 -5.84
CA LEU A 109 -3.63 -0.13 -6.01
C LEU A 109 -4.84 0.20 -5.14
N SER A 110 -5.87 -0.65 -5.12
CA SER A 110 -7.04 -0.46 -4.25
C SER A 110 -6.67 -0.58 -2.77
N SER A 111 -5.83 -1.54 -2.40
CA SER A 111 -5.39 -1.68 -1.01
C SER A 111 -4.59 -0.47 -0.52
N GLN A 112 -3.68 0.06 -1.35
CA GLN A 112 -2.92 1.27 -1.02
C GLN A 112 -3.79 2.53 -1.04
N ALA A 113 -4.73 2.65 -1.98
CA ALA A 113 -5.68 3.76 -2.02
C ALA A 113 -6.57 3.79 -0.76
N ASN A 114 -6.98 2.65 -0.25
CA ASN A 114 -7.72 2.53 1.01
C ASN A 114 -6.90 3.10 2.18
N LEU A 115 -5.64 2.68 2.33
CA LEU A 115 -4.74 3.19 3.35
C LEU A 115 -4.48 4.70 3.19
N ALA A 116 -4.33 5.17 1.95
CA ALA A 116 -4.15 6.59 1.65
C ALA A 116 -5.35 7.42 2.10
N GLY A 117 -6.58 6.96 1.81
CA GLY A 117 -7.82 7.61 2.25
C GLY A 117 -7.94 7.69 3.77
N TYR A 118 -7.62 6.61 4.47
CA TYR A 118 -7.56 6.60 5.93
C TYR A 118 -6.52 7.60 6.47
N LYS A 119 -5.28 7.52 5.97
CA LYS A 119 -4.18 8.35 6.45
C LYS A 119 -4.38 9.83 6.16
N SER A 120 -4.96 10.19 5.01
CA SER A 120 -5.24 11.59 4.65
C SER A 120 -6.16 12.27 5.66
N VAL A 121 -7.20 11.58 6.14
CA VAL A 121 -8.11 12.12 7.16
C VAL A 121 -7.40 12.28 8.50
N LEU A 122 -6.55 11.34 8.89
CA LEU A 122 -5.77 11.46 10.14
C LEU A 122 -4.79 12.63 10.08
N LEU A 123 -4.14 12.86 8.93
CA LEU A 123 -3.27 14.02 8.74
C LEU A 123 -4.08 15.32 8.80
N ALA A 124 -5.22 15.38 8.11
CA ALA A 124 -6.10 16.54 8.17
C ALA A 124 -6.59 16.81 9.59
N ALA A 125 -6.90 15.76 10.37
CA ALA A 125 -7.31 15.91 11.76
C ALA A 125 -6.18 16.43 12.66
N ALA A 126 -4.93 16.02 12.38
CA ALA A 126 -3.76 16.47 13.14
C ALA A 126 -3.42 17.95 12.85
N GLU A 127 -3.58 18.38 11.59
CA GLU A 127 -3.30 19.75 11.15
C GLU A 127 -4.45 20.74 11.45
N TYR A 128 -5.68 20.22 11.53
CA TYR A 128 -6.87 21.05 11.77
C TYR A 128 -6.92 21.51 13.23
N GLN A 129 -6.79 22.79 13.49
CA GLN A 129 -6.68 23.39 14.81
C GLN A 129 -8.00 23.39 15.62
N ARG A 130 -9.01 22.63 15.18
CA ARG A 130 -10.30 22.47 15.85
C ARG A 130 -10.67 20.99 15.93
N MET A 131 -11.81 20.69 16.53
CA MET A 131 -12.29 19.32 16.74
C MET A 131 -13.07 18.82 15.51
N PHE A 132 -12.89 17.55 15.17
CA PHE A 132 -13.71 16.89 14.15
C PHE A 132 -15.14 16.64 14.66
N PRO A 133 -15.33 16.03 15.86
CA PRO A 133 -16.67 15.79 16.38
C PRO A 133 -17.31 17.05 16.97
N MET A 134 -18.63 17.02 17.10
CA MET A 134 -19.33 17.91 18.00
C MET A 134 -18.98 17.57 19.44
N LEU A 135 -18.62 18.57 20.22
CA LEU A 135 -18.38 18.41 21.65
C LEU A 135 -19.38 19.31 22.44
N MET A 136 -19.97 18.73 23.47
CA MET A 136 -20.86 19.45 24.38
C MET A 136 -20.30 19.40 25.80
N THR A 137 -20.20 20.56 26.43
CA THR A 137 -19.82 20.72 27.82
C THR A 137 -20.76 21.67 28.51
N ALA A 138 -20.68 21.77 29.83
CA ALA A 138 -21.43 22.77 30.58
C ALA A 138 -21.11 24.23 30.15
N ALA A 139 -19.91 24.45 29.58
CA ALA A 139 -19.45 25.75 29.07
C ALA A 139 -19.95 26.07 27.65
N GLY A 140 -20.57 25.14 26.96
CA GLY A 140 -21.07 25.33 25.60
C GLY A 140 -20.83 24.17 24.64
N THR A 141 -21.18 24.41 23.37
CA THR A 141 -21.10 23.42 22.29
C THR A 141 -20.06 23.84 21.24
N VAL A 142 -19.15 22.94 20.90
CA VAL A 142 -18.24 23.06 19.75
C VAL A 142 -18.91 22.38 18.57
N LYS A 143 -19.10 23.12 17.47
CA LYS A 143 -19.68 22.56 16.24
C LYS A 143 -18.69 21.59 15.59
N PRO A 144 -19.16 20.49 14.94
CA PRO A 144 -18.29 19.56 14.23
C PRO A 144 -17.64 20.22 13.01
N ALA A 145 -16.48 19.69 12.61
CA ALA A 145 -15.83 20.07 11.37
C ALA A 145 -16.71 19.70 10.17
N ARG A 146 -16.71 20.55 9.13
CA ARG A 146 -17.27 20.23 7.82
C ARG A 146 -16.10 19.87 6.88
N ILE A 147 -16.16 18.70 6.30
CA ILE A 147 -15.10 18.16 5.44
C ILE A 147 -15.68 17.90 4.06
N VAL A 148 -15.02 18.42 3.04
CA VAL A 148 -15.34 18.15 1.64
C VAL A 148 -14.34 17.16 1.08
N ILE A 149 -14.82 16.05 0.51
CA ILE A 149 -14.00 15.03 -0.13
C ILE A 149 -14.23 15.08 -1.64
N MET A 150 -13.18 15.38 -2.37
CA MET A 150 -13.20 15.46 -3.83
C MET A 150 -12.68 14.15 -4.43
N GLY A 151 -13.58 13.41 -5.09
CA GLY A 151 -13.36 12.07 -5.62
C GLY A 151 -13.85 10.97 -4.68
N VAL A 152 -14.76 10.14 -5.18
CA VAL A 152 -15.42 9.05 -4.45
C VAL A 152 -14.97 7.69 -5.00
N GLY A 153 -13.66 7.55 -5.26
CA GLY A 153 -13.03 6.27 -5.51
C GLY A 153 -12.68 5.55 -4.20
N VAL A 154 -11.87 4.50 -4.26
CA VAL A 154 -11.49 3.71 -3.08
C VAL A 154 -10.93 4.59 -1.95
N ALA A 155 -10.03 5.51 -2.26
CA ALA A 155 -9.47 6.43 -1.28
C ALA A 155 -10.54 7.38 -0.71
N GLY A 156 -11.39 7.95 -1.57
CA GLY A 156 -12.44 8.87 -1.15
C GLY A 156 -13.49 8.20 -0.26
N LEU A 157 -13.96 7.01 -0.62
CA LEU A 157 -14.90 6.23 0.19
C LEU A 157 -14.32 5.92 1.57
N GLN A 158 -13.04 5.53 1.62
CA GLN A 158 -12.38 5.28 2.91
C GLN A 158 -12.20 6.58 3.71
N ALA A 159 -11.89 7.69 3.05
CA ALA A 159 -11.78 9.00 3.70
C ALA A 159 -13.15 9.44 4.28
N ILE A 160 -14.25 9.28 3.51
CA ILE A 160 -15.61 9.54 3.99
C ILE A 160 -15.89 8.73 5.26
N ALA A 161 -15.67 7.41 5.19
CA ALA A 161 -15.91 6.53 6.33
C ALA A 161 -15.08 6.92 7.57
N THR A 162 -13.82 7.28 7.37
CA THR A 162 -12.91 7.67 8.46
C THR A 162 -13.33 9.01 9.07
N ALA A 163 -13.61 10.02 8.24
CA ALA A 163 -14.04 11.34 8.71
C ALA A 163 -15.37 11.28 9.48
N LYS A 164 -16.34 10.49 8.99
CA LYS A 164 -17.61 10.25 9.70
C LYS A 164 -17.39 9.56 11.04
N ARG A 165 -16.52 8.57 11.13
CA ARG A 165 -16.16 7.91 12.41
C ARG A 165 -15.49 8.86 13.39
N LEU A 166 -14.75 9.85 12.92
CA LEU A 166 -14.19 10.92 13.75
C LEU A 166 -15.23 12.00 14.12
N GLY A 167 -16.46 11.87 13.66
CA GLY A 167 -17.59 12.76 14.04
C GLY A 167 -17.72 14.03 13.22
N ALA A 168 -17.02 14.12 12.08
CA ALA A 168 -17.16 15.24 11.15
C ALA A 168 -18.46 15.16 10.33
N VAL A 169 -18.95 16.30 9.89
CA VAL A 169 -19.96 16.41 8.83
C VAL A 169 -19.24 16.33 7.49
N VAL A 170 -19.58 15.32 6.68
CA VAL A 170 -18.87 15.05 5.44
C VAL A 170 -19.75 15.33 4.23
N GLU A 171 -19.21 16.09 3.31
CA GLU A 171 -19.75 16.32 1.96
C GLU A 171 -18.78 15.69 0.95
N ALA A 172 -19.28 15.11 -0.13
CA ALA A 172 -18.44 14.49 -1.16
C ALA A 172 -18.88 14.90 -2.55
N THR A 173 -17.94 14.95 -3.48
CA THR A 173 -18.20 15.21 -4.90
C THR A 173 -17.35 14.29 -5.77
N ASP A 174 -17.91 13.87 -6.91
CA ASP A 174 -17.20 13.09 -7.94
C ASP A 174 -17.67 13.52 -9.33
N LEU A 175 -16.82 13.38 -10.30
CA LEU A 175 -17.18 13.67 -11.71
C LEU A 175 -18.08 12.58 -12.32
N ARG A 176 -18.10 11.40 -11.73
CA ARG A 176 -18.92 10.27 -12.19
C ARG A 176 -20.28 10.30 -11.52
N PRO A 177 -21.41 10.38 -12.26
CA PRO A 177 -22.75 10.37 -11.67
C PRO A 177 -23.03 9.13 -10.81
N THR A 178 -22.50 7.95 -11.22
CA THR A 178 -22.68 6.67 -10.52
C THR A 178 -22.00 6.61 -9.15
N ALA A 179 -21.11 7.55 -8.84
CA ALA A 179 -20.46 7.60 -7.55
C ALA A 179 -21.43 7.99 -6.41
N ARG A 180 -22.55 8.63 -6.73
CA ARG A 180 -23.57 9.03 -5.76
C ARG A 180 -24.15 7.82 -5.02
N ASP A 181 -24.51 6.79 -5.74
CA ASP A 181 -25.12 5.57 -5.20
C ASP A 181 -24.19 4.79 -4.26
N GLN A 182 -22.88 5.10 -4.29
CA GLN A 182 -21.87 4.49 -3.41
C GLN A 182 -21.73 5.20 -2.05
N VAL A 183 -22.33 6.40 -1.91
CA VAL A 183 -22.17 7.28 -0.71
C VAL A 183 -23.47 7.38 0.08
N GLU A 184 -24.61 7.23 -0.56
CA GLU A 184 -25.95 7.18 0.09
C GLU A 184 -26.15 5.83 0.78
#